data_b19ff5a7fd60f45bbae51579ffd0b7d1
#
_entry.id   b19ff5a7fd60f45bbae51579ffd0b7d1
#
_cell.length_a   1.000
_cell.length_b   1.000
_cell.length_c   1.000
_cell.angle_alpha   90.00
_cell.angle_beta   90.00
_cell.angle_gamma   90.00
#
_symmetry.space_group_name_H-M   'P 1'
#
loop_
_entity.id
_entity.type
_entity.pdbx_description
1 polymer ?
#
loop_
_entity_poly.entity_id
_entity_poly.type
_entity_poly.pdbx_seq_one_letter_code
_entity_poly.pdbx_strand_id
1 'polypeptide(L)'
;MTPFSADYVYNPTYPRRAGERNRRIRGVPGESVSAQRLRDLALLRRVKDRIDREFAQPLNVEALARGVNMSAGHLSRQFKSAYGESPYTYLMTRRIERAMALLRRGDMSVTEVCFEVGCASLGTFSTRFTELVGVPPSVYRRDAAEVAPGIPSCVAKQVTRPIRNREASVAALPLA
;
A
#
# COMPACT_ATOMS: atom_id res chain seq x y z
N MET A 1 -5.36 -15.88 -32.64
CA MET A 1 -4.33 -14.87 -32.31
C MET A 1 -5.01 -13.52 -32.32
N THR A 2 -5.47 -13.05 -31.18
CA THR A 2 -6.05 -11.72 -31.01
C THR A 2 -5.19 -10.97 -29.98
N PRO A 3 -4.71 -9.76 -30.26
CA PRO A 3 -3.85 -9.01 -29.33
C PRO A 3 -4.71 -8.46 -28.18
N PHE A 4 -4.29 -8.74 -26.97
CA PHE A 4 -4.83 -8.18 -25.74
C PHE A 4 -4.32 -6.74 -25.61
N SER A 5 -5.18 -5.77 -25.94
CA SER A 5 -4.89 -4.35 -25.82
C SER A 5 -5.02 -3.95 -24.34
N ALA A 6 -3.89 -3.60 -23.73
CA ALA A 6 -3.82 -3.11 -22.36
C ALA A 6 -3.84 -1.57 -22.35
N ASP A 7 -4.99 -0.98 -22.71
CA ASP A 7 -5.23 0.46 -22.53
C ASP A 7 -6.24 0.66 -21.41
N TYR A 8 -5.76 0.69 -20.18
CA TYR A 8 -6.53 1.28 -19.09
C TYR A 8 -6.34 2.80 -19.17
N VAL A 9 -7.01 3.40 -20.16
CA VAL A 9 -7.13 4.85 -20.30
C VAL A 9 -8.02 5.34 -19.16
N TYR A 10 -7.48 6.25 -18.37
CA TYR A 10 -8.23 7.09 -17.46
C TYR A 10 -9.42 7.71 -18.22
N ASN A 11 -10.64 7.25 -17.94
CA ASN A 11 -11.84 7.76 -18.54
C ASN A 11 -12.43 8.89 -17.67
N PRO A 12 -12.36 10.16 -18.09
CA PRO A 12 -12.88 11.29 -17.31
C PRO A 12 -14.41 11.44 -17.42
N THR A 13 -15.11 10.54 -18.12
CA THR A 13 -16.54 10.67 -18.39
C THR A 13 -17.38 9.75 -17.49
N TYR A 14 -17.24 9.86 -16.18
CA TYR A 14 -18.30 9.38 -15.28
C TYR A 14 -19.27 10.52 -15.05
N PRO A 15 -20.55 10.44 -15.49
CA PRO A 15 -21.51 11.48 -15.18
C PRO A 15 -21.67 11.57 -13.66
N ARG A 16 -21.38 12.74 -13.12
CA ARG A 16 -21.73 13.07 -11.74
C ARG A 16 -23.24 12.92 -11.63
N ARG A 17 -23.72 11.86 -11.00
CA ARG A 17 -25.12 11.80 -10.56
C ARG A 17 -25.33 12.94 -9.59
N ALA A 18 -25.99 13.98 -10.08
CA ALA A 18 -26.55 15.02 -9.24
C ALA A 18 -27.59 14.35 -8.32
N GLY A 19 -27.38 14.44 -7.02
CA GLY A 19 -28.46 14.13 -6.07
C GLY A 19 -28.14 13.21 -4.89
N GLU A 20 -26.97 12.64 -4.72
CA GLU A 20 -26.65 12.05 -3.41
C GLU A 20 -26.19 13.13 -2.44
N ARG A 21 -27.17 13.72 -1.76
CA ARG A 21 -26.95 14.53 -0.57
C ARG A 21 -26.12 13.70 0.42
N ASN A 22 -24.93 14.19 0.67
CA ASN A 22 -24.03 13.77 1.73
C ASN A 22 -24.85 13.60 3.03
N ARG A 23 -25.34 12.38 3.27
CA ARG A 23 -25.89 12.03 4.59
C ARG A 23 -24.71 12.10 5.53
N ARG A 24 -24.53 13.25 6.16
CA ARG A 24 -23.73 13.33 7.39
C ARG A 24 -24.26 12.23 8.28
N ILE A 25 -23.44 11.21 8.52
CA ILE A 25 -23.69 10.26 9.59
C ILE A 25 -23.74 11.12 10.83
N ARG A 26 -24.97 11.39 11.32
CA ARG A 26 -25.16 12.07 12.60
C ARG A 26 -24.55 11.13 13.64
N GLY A 27 -23.42 11.54 14.20
CA GLY A 27 -22.86 10.89 15.38
C GLY A 27 -23.94 10.80 16.46
N VAL A 28 -23.95 9.69 17.17
CA VAL A 28 -24.87 9.49 18.31
C VAL A 28 -24.71 10.67 19.25
N PRO A 29 -25.79 11.39 19.65
CA PRO A 29 -25.70 12.52 20.54
C PRO A 29 -25.10 12.07 21.88
N GLY A 30 -23.95 12.60 22.24
CA GLY A 30 -23.28 12.31 23.52
C GLY A 30 -21.86 11.72 23.43
N GLU A 31 -21.37 11.39 22.22
CA GLU A 31 -19.99 10.88 22.10
C GLU A 31 -18.97 12.03 22.02
N SER A 32 -17.95 11.94 22.88
CA SER A 32 -16.85 12.89 22.83
C SER A 32 -16.09 12.75 21.48
N VAL A 33 -15.60 13.86 20.93
CA VAL A 33 -14.76 13.90 19.72
C VAL A 33 -13.58 12.92 19.81
N SER A 34 -13.08 12.66 21.02
CA SER A 34 -12.01 11.68 21.28
C SER A 34 -12.48 10.24 21.05
N ALA A 35 -13.69 9.87 21.45
CA ALA A 35 -14.22 8.52 21.24
C ALA A 35 -14.45 8.22 19.75
N GLN A 36 -14.92 9.20 18.98
CA GLN A 36 -15.06 9.05 17.54
C GLN A 36 -13.70 8.88 16.86
N ARG A 37 -12.70 9.68 17.22
CA ARG A 37 -11.32 9.54 16.70
C ARG A 37 -10.73 8.15 16.97
N LEU A 38 -10.92 7.62 18.18
CA LEU A 38 -10.43 6.29 18.53
C LEU A 38 -11.08 5.19 17.69
N ARG A 39 -12.37 5.31 17.38
CA ARG A 39 -13.06 4.38 16.47
C ARG A 39 -12.51 4.47 15.06
N ASP A 40 -12.34 5.68 14.55
CA ASP A 40 -11.80 5.88 13.21
C ASP A 40 -10.39 5.30 13.09
N LEU A 41 -9.52 5.51 14.09
CA LEU A 41 -8.20 4.89 14.14
C LEU A 41 -8.26 3.36 14.22
N ALA A 42 -9.21 2.78 14.95
CA ALA A 42 -9.40 1.34 15.00
C ALA A 42 -9.80 0.77 13.63
N LEU A 43 -10.67 1.48 12.88
CA LEU A 43 -11.03 1.09 11.51
C LEU A 43 -9.85 1.19 10.56
N LEU A 44 -9.06 2.26 10.63
CA LEU A 44 -7.85 2.42 9.83
C LEU A 44 -6.81 1.34 10.12
N ARG A 45 -6.65 0.95 11.40
CA ARG A 45 -5.79 -0.18 11.79
C ARG A 45 -6.26 -1.48 11.16
N ARG A 46 -7.57 -1.76 11.13
CA ARG A 46 -8.13 -2.93 10.45
C ARG A 46 -7.79 -2.94 8.95
N VAL A 47 -7.86 -1.79 8.28
CA VAL A 47 -7.46 -1.67 6.88
C VAL A 47 -5.98 -1.99 6.70
N LYS A 48 -5.13 -1.42 7.54
CA LYS A 48 -3.68 -1.67 7.53
C LYS A 48 -3.38 -3.17 7.74
N ASP A 49 -3.97 -3.79 8.76
CA ASP A 49 -3.80 -5.21 9.06
C ASP A 49 -4.29 -6.10 7.91
N ARG A 50 -5.36 -5.71 7.23
CA ARG A 50 -5.84 -6.42 6.05
C ARG A 50 -4.85 -6.35 4.90
N ILE A 51 -4.30 -5.17 4.62
CA ILE A 51 -3.25 -5.03 3.60
C ILE A 51 -2.03 -5.89 3.96
N ASP A 52 -1.61 -5.88 5.22
CA ASP A 52 -0.45 -6.66 5.69
C ASP A 52 -0.63 -8.17 5.53
N ARG A 53 -1.86 -8.67 5.66
CA ARG A 53 -2.16 -10.10 5.49
C ARG A 53 -2.44 -10.50 4.04
N GLU A 54 -3.11 -9.63 3.29
CA GLU A 54 -3.69 -9.98 1.99
C GLU A 54 -3.01 -9.24 0.81
N PHE A 55 -1.79 -8.70 0.98
CA PHE A 55 -1.13 -7.87 -0.05
C PHE A 55 -1.00 -8.56 -1.41
N ALA A 56 -0.85 -9.88 -1.45
CA ALA A 56 -0.74 -10.66 -2.68
C ALA A 56 -2.10 -10.86 -3.39
N GLN A 57 -3.22 -10.60 -2.70
CA GLN A 57 -4.55 -10.70 -3.28
C GLN A 57 -4.87 -9.45 -4.14
N PRO A 58 -5.87 -9.52 -5.03
CA PRO A 58 -6.29 -8.38 -5.86
C PRO A 58 -7.03 -7.32 -5.00
N LEU A 59 -6.29 -6.68 -4.10
CA LEU A 59 -6.81 -5.59 -3.26
C LEU A 59 -6.84 -4.28 -4.04
N ASN A 60 -7.96 -3.56 -3.90
CA ASN A 60 -8.11 -2.17 -4.32
C ASN A 60 -8.70 -1.32 -3.19
N VAL A 61 -8.59 0.00 -3.34
CA VAL A 61 -9.03 0.96 -2.30
C VAL A 61 -10.53 0.87 -2.03
N GLU A 62 -11.33 0.57 -3.06
CA GLU A 62 -12.78 0.40 -2.97
C GLU A 62 -13.15 -0.83 -2.12
N ALA A 63 -12.46 -1.96 -2.30
CA ALA A 63 -12.68 -3.17 -1.51
C ALA A 63 -12.26 -2.98 -0.05
N LEU A 64 -11.18 -2.25 0.18
CA LEU A 64 -10.73 -1.89 1.54
C LEU A 64 -11.74 -0.96 2.23
N ALA A 65 -12.24 0.05 1.52
CA ALA A 65 -13.20 1.02 2.03
C ALA A 65 -14.55 0.38 2.39
N ARG A 66 -15.06 -0.52 1.53
CA ARG A 66 -16.27 -1.31 1.82
C ARG A 66 -16.14 -2.13 3.09
N GLY A 67 -14.97 -2.71 3.35
CA GLY A 67 -14.73 -3.51 4.55
C GLY A 67 -14.79 -2.74 5.87
N VAL A 68 -14.78 -1.41 5.83
CA VAL A 68 -14.88 -0.52 6.99
C VAL A 68 -16.03 0.48 6.88
N ASN A 69 -16.97 0.25 5.95
CA ASN A 69 -18.13 1.12 5.71
C ASN A 69 -17.78 2.58 5.40
N MET A 70 -16.69 2.80 4.69
CA MET A 70 -16.24 4.13 4.24
C MET A 70 -16.33 4.25 2.72
N SER A 71 -16.41 5.48 2.20
CA SER A 71 -16.13 5.73 0.79
C SER A 71 -14.61 5.67 0.53
N ALA A 72 -14.19 5.28 -0.67
CA ALA A 72 -12.77 5.18 -1.06
C ALA A 72 -12.03 6.52 -0.84
N GLY A 73 -12.67 7.64 -1.18
CA GLY A 73 -12.09 8.97 -0.96
C GLY A 73 -11.97 9.35 0.51
N HIS A 74 -12.94 8.96 1.35
CA HIS A 74 -12.87 9.19 2.80
C HIS A 74 -11.75 8.34 3.42
N LEU A 75 -11.72 7.04 3.11
CA LEU A 75 -10.65 6.16 3.56
C LEU A 75 -9.27 6.71 3.17
N SER A 76 -9.07 7.12 1.90
CA SER A 76 -7.78 7.61 1.43
C SER A 76 -7.30 8.84 2.20
N ARG A 77 -8.19 9.80 2.48
CA ARG A 77 -7.85 10.99 3.27
C ARG A 77 -7.52 10.64 4.72
N GLN A 78 -8.36 9.83 5.37
CA GLN A 78 -8.16 9.44 6.76
C GLN A 78 -6.90 8.60 6.95
N PHE A 79 -6.66 7.65 6.05
CA PHE A 79 -5.47 6.80 6.09
C PHE A 79 -4.19 7.62 5.88
N LYS A 80 -4.20 8.56 4.91
CA LYS A 80 -3.08 9.47 4.70
C LYS A 80 -2.83 10.38 5.90
N SER A 81 -3.89 10.88 6.55
CA SER A 81 -3.78 11.69 7.76
C SER A 81 -3.19 10.89 8.94
N ALA A 82 -3.56 9.61 9.08
CA ALA A 82 -3.12 8.76 10.19
C ALA A 82 -1.71 8.15 9.98
N TYR A 83 -1.38 7.79 8.73
CA TYR A 83 -0.16 7.03 8.42
C TYR A 83 0.82 7.75 7.48
N GLY A 84 0.50 8.96 7.02
CA GLY A 84 1.36 9.76 6.14
C GLY A 84 1.29 9.40 4.66
N GLU A 85 0.68 8.27 4.30
CA GLU A 85 0.59 7.75 2.94
C GLU A 85 -0.79 7.20 2.60
N SER A 86 -1.10 7.06 1.29
CA SER A 86 -2.38 6.49 0.86
C SER A 86 -2.42 4.97 1.06
N PRO A 87 -3.63 4.34 1.16
CA PRO A 87 -3.75 2.89 1.23
C PRO A 87 -3.10 2.17 0.04
N TYR A 88 -3.17 2.76 -1.16
CA TYR A 88 -2.53 2.22 -2.35
C TYR A 88 -1.00 2.25 -2.24
N THR A 89 -0.43 3.38 -1.82
CA THR A 89 1.02 3.52 -1.63
C THR A 89 1.51 2.51 -0.60
N TYR A 90 0.79 2.39 0.53
CA TYR A 90 1.09 1.41 1.56
C TYR A 90 1.08 -0.03 1.02
N LEU A 91 0.05 -0.42 0.25
CA LEU A 91 -0.05 -1.73 -0.39
C LEU A 91 1.13 -2.00 -1.32
N MET A 92 1.49 -1.02 -2.17
CA MET A 92 2.63 -1.16 -3.07
C MET A 92 3.95 -1.31 -2.32
N THR A 93 4.16 -0.57 -1.25
CA THR A 93 5.35 -0.71 -0.39
C THR A 93 5.45 -2.13 0.17
N ARG A 94 4.34 -2.70 0.67
CA ARG A 94 4.32 -4.10 1.17
C ARG A 94 4.65 -5.11 0.08
N ARG A 95 4.11 -4.93 -1.11
CA ARG A 95 4.41 -5.79 -2.27
C ARG A 95 5.89 -5.73 -2.64
N ILE A 96 6.47 -4.53 -2.69
CA ILE A 96 7.89 -4.35 -3.01
C ILE A 96 8.80 -4.92 -1.92
N GLU A 97 8.49 -4.74 -0.64
CA GLU A 97 9.24 -5.36 0.47
C GLU A 97 9.27 -6.90 0.33
N ARG A 98 8.14 -7.51 -0.01
CA ARG A 98 8.06 -8.95 -0.26
C ARG A 98 8.84 -9.36 -1.51
N ALA A 99 8.73 -8.58 -2.60
CA ALA A 99 9.46 -8.81 -3.83
C ALA A 99 10.98 -8.78 -3.60
N MET A 100 11.49 -7.83 -2.82
CA MET A 100 12.91 -7.78 -2.44
C MET A 100 13.37 -9.07 -1.74
N ALA A 101 12.54 -9.63 -0.86
CA ALA A 101 12.86 -10.88 -0.18
C ALA A 101 12.88 -12.07 -1.16
N LEU A 102 11.94 -12.13 -2.11
CA LEU A 102 11.88 -13.19 -3.12
C LEU A 102 13.05 -13.09 -4.13
N LEU A 103 13.34 -11.88 -4.61
CA LEU A 103 14.46 -11.64 -5.53
C LEU A 103 15.82 -11.99 -4.92
N ARG A 104 16.00 -11.78 -3.61
CA ARG A 104 17.23 -12.20 -2.90
C ARG A 104 17.39 -13.72 -2.80
N ARG A 105 16.29 -14.47 -2.77
CA ARG A 105 16.35 -15.94 -2.79
C ARG A 105 16.86 -16.46 -4.13
N GLY A 106 16.59 -15.72 -5.23
CA GLY A 106 17.13 -16.01 -6.55
C GLY A 106 16.45 -17.15 -7.31
N ASP A 107 15.48 -17.85 -6.71
CA ASP A 107 14.78 -19.02 -7.26
C ASP A 107 13.64 -18.65 -8.23
N MET A 108 13.26 -17.36 -8.32
CA MET A 108 12.20 -16.88 -9.18
C MET A 108 12.70 -15.79 -10.14
N SER A 109 12.11 -15.72 -11.34
CA SER A 109 12.32 -14.61 -12.27
C SER A 109 11.63 -13.34 -11.76
N VAL A 110 12.03 -12.18 -12.29
CA VAL A 110 11.38 -10.90 -11.98
C VAL A 110 9.87 -10.91 -12.31
N THR A 111 9.50 -11.59 -13.41
CA THR A 111 8.10 -11.72 -13.82
C THR A 111 7.30 -12.57 -12.85
N GLU A 112 7.83 -13.70 -12.43
CA GLU A 112 7.19 -14.58 -11.43
C GLU A 112 7.02 -13.83 -10.10
N VAL A 113 8.07 -13.15 -9.63
CA VAL A 113 7.99 -12.33 -8.41
C VAL A 113 6.92 -11.24 -8.51
N CYS A 114 6.81 -10.56 -9.66
CA CYS A 114 5.78 -9.55 -9.90
C CYS A 114 4.37 -10.11 -9.65
N PHE A 115 4.05 -11.28 -10.22
CA PHE A 115 2.74 -11.90 -10.06
C PHE A 115 2.55 -12.51 -8.66
N GLU A 116 3.58 -13.10 -8.08
CA GLU A 116 3.55 -13.70 -6.73
C GLU A 116 3.22 -12.66 -5.66
N VAL A 117 3.69 -11.41 -5.81
CA VAL A 117 3.34 -10.33 -4.88
C VAL A 117 2.01 -9.63 -5.21
N GLY A 118 1.26 -10.12 -6.19
CA GLY A 118 -0.07 -9.62 -6.54
C GLY A 118 -0.07 -8.39 -7.44
N CYS A 119 1.04 -8.09 -8.15
CA CYS A 119 1.08 -7.04 -9.16
C CYS A 119 0.55 -7.57 -10.49
N ALA A 120 -0.37 -6.84 -11.13
CA ALA A 120 -0.96 -7.24 -12.40
C ALA A 120 -0.14 -6.81 -13.63
N SER A 121 0.82 -5.91 -13.46
CA SER A 121 1.63 -5.33 -14.55
C SER A 121 3.09 -5.26 -14.18
N LEU A 122 3.93 -5.91 -14.98
CA LEU A 122 5.39 -5.88 -14.81
C LEU A 122 5.96 -4.47 -14.96
N GLY A 123 5.41 -3.65 -15.87
CA GLY A 123 5.85 -2.27 -16.07
C GLY A 123 5.59 -1.42 -14.81
N THR A 124 4.36 -1.45 -14.28
CA THR A 124 4.01 -0.74 -13.04
C THR A 124 4.84 -1.24 -11.86
N PHE A 125 5.03 -2.56 -11.76
CA PHE A 125 5.87 -3.17 -10.72
C PHE A 125 7.31 -2.65 -10.80
N SER A 126 7.94 -2.70 -11.99
CA SER A 126 9.33 -2.29 -12.18
C SER A 126 9.54 -0.81 -11.88
N THR A 127 8.61 0.06 -12.31
CA THR A 127 8.65 1.49 -12.01
C THR A 127 8.57 1.73 -10.50
N ARG A 128 7.58 1.13 -9.82
CA ARG A 128 7.42 1.28 -8.37
C ARG A 128 8.56 0.67 -7.57
N PHE A 129 9.10 -0.45 -8.02
CA PHE A 129 10.27 -1.06 -7.40
C PHE A 129 11.47 -0.10 -7.49
N THR A 130 11.74 0.46 -8.68
CA THR A 130 12.85 1.40 -8.88
C THR A 130 12.67 2.68 -8.06
N GLU A 131 11.45 3.23 -7.99
CA GLU A 131 11.16 4.40 -7.17
C GLU A 131 11.42 4.17 -5.67
N LEU A 132 11.12 2.98 -5.15
CA LEU A 132 11.24 2.67 -3.72
C LEU A 132 12.62 2.13 -3.33
N VAL A 133 13.30 1.42 -4.23
CA VAL A 133 14.56 0.71 -3.94
C VAL A 133 15.77 1.43 -4.52
N GLY A 134 15.57 2.26 -5.55
CA GLY A 134 16.63 3.01 -6.23
C GLY A 134 17.26 2.30 -7.42
N VAL A 135 17.01 0.99 -7.61
CA VAL A 135 17.53 0.20 -8.72
C VAL A 135 16.43 -0.70 -9.32
N PRO A 136 16.50 -1.04 -10.61
CA PRO A 136 15.54 -1.96 -11.24
C PRO A 136 15.55 -3.36 -10.60
N PRO A 137 14.40 -4.09 -10.62
CA PRO A 137 14.29 -5.43 -10.02
C PRO A 137 15.31 -6.44 -10.56
N SER A 138 15.64 -6.36 -11.85
CA SER A 138 16.63 -7.25 -12.49
C SER A 138 18.05 -7.01 -11.98
N VAL A 139 18.41 -5.74 -11.80
CA VAL A 139 19.70 -5.34 -11.21
C VAL A 139 19.76 -5.79 -9.77
N TYR A 140 18.72 -5.49 -8.99
CA TYR A 140 18.64 -5.90 -7.59
C TYR A 140 18.78 -7.42 -7.40
N ARG A 141 18.14 -8.22 -8.28
CA ARG A 141 18.27 -9.70 -8.26
C ARG A 141 19.69 -10.16 -8.56
N ARG A 142 20.34 -9.60 -9.58
CA ARG A 142 21.72 -9.93 -9.97
C ARG A 142 22.68 -9.60 -8.83
N ASP A 143 22.62 -8.40 -8.30
CA ASP A 143 23.52 -7.92 -7.26
C ASP A 143 23.33 -8.72 -5.95
N ALA A 144 22.10 -9.16 -5.66
CA ALA A 144 21.83 -10.05 -4.53
C ALA A 144 22.43 -11.44 -4.69
N ALA A 145 22.58 -11.94 -5.93
CA ALA A 145 23.24 -13.22 -6.21
C ALA A 145 24.77 -13.14 -6.09
N GLU A 146 25.34 -11.94 -6.31
CA GLU A 146 26.79 -11.71 -6.21
C GLU A 146 27.27 -11.48 -4.77
N VAL A 147 26.36 -11.16 -3.83
CA VAL A 147 26.72 -11.05 -2.41
C VAL A 147 27.03 -12.44 -1.87
N ALA A 148 28.32 -12.70 -1.72
CA ALA A 148 28.88 -13.99 -1.29
C ALA A 148 28.17 -14.56 -0.04
N PRO A 149 28.07 -15.89 0.09
CA PRO A 149 27.50 -16.56 1.25
C PRO A 149 28.39 -16.29 2.47
N GLY A 150 28.01 -15.33 3.32
CA GLY A 150 28.78 -14.98 4.51
C GLY A 150 28.23 -13.83 5.33
N ILE A 151 27.36 -12.99 4.77
CA ILE A 151 26.74 -11.92 5.55
C ILE A 151 25.48 -12.47 6.22
N PRO A 152 25.39 -12.47 7.57
CA PRO A 152 24.18 -12.90 8.26
C PRO A 152 22.97 -12.15 7.75
N SER A 153 21.86 -12.85 7.49
CA SER A 153 20.62 -12.27 6.95
C SER A 153 20.05 -11.11 7.81
N CYS A 154 20.42 -11.07 9.09
CA CYS A 154 20.07 -9.97 10.00
C CYS A 154 20.79 -8.65 9.66
N VAL A 155 22.05 -8.69 9.22
CA VAL A 155 22.82 -7.50 8.82
C VAL A 155 22.35 -7.01 7.45
N ALA A 156 22.12 -7.91 6.49
CA ALA A 156 21.56 -7.57 5.19
C ALA A 156 20.16 -6.92 5.31
N LYS A 157 19.35 -7.36 6.27
CA LYS A 157 18.04 -6.75 6.57
C LYS A 157 18.14 -5.31 7.07
N GLN A 158 19.16 -4.95 7.83
CA GLN A 158 19.34 -3.59 8.36
C GLN A 158 19.77 -2.60 7.28
N VAL A 159 20.63 -3.04 6.34
CA VAL A 159 21.19 -2.18 5.29
C VAL A 159 20.21 -1.97 4.13
N THR A 160 19.33 -2.96 3.86
CA THR A 160 18.41 -2.94 2.69
C THR A 160 16.96 -2.65 3.05
N ARG A 161 16.65 -2.37 4.31
CA ARG A 161 15.29 -2.07 4.74
C ARG A 161 14.94 -0.65 4.30
N PRO A 162 13.93 -0.45 3.44
CA PRO A 162 13.44 0.90 3.18
C PRO A 162 13.03 1.53 4.51
N ILE A 163 13.41 2.79 4.71
CA ILE A 163 13.04 3.55 5.92
C ILE A 163 11.52 3.67 5.91
N ARG A 164 10.87 2.81 6.66
CA ARG A 164 9.44 2.72 6.74
C ARG A 164 8.93 3.65 7.78
N ASN A 165 8.04 4.52 7.34
CA ASN A 165 7.11 5.26 8.17
C ASN A 165 7.73 6.02 9.35
N ARG A 166 7.96 7.28 9.13
CA ARG A 166 7.60 8.22 10.18
C ARG A 166 6.11 8.03 10.43
N GLU A 167 5.74 7.26 11.44
CA GLU A 167 4.45 7.46 12.09
C GLU A 167 4.39 8.96 12.33
N ALA A 168 3.33 9.61 11.79
CA ALA A 168 3.16 11.02 11.99
C ALA A 168 3.30 11.23 13.50
N SER A 169 4.34 11.95 13.90
CA SER A 169 4.68 12.15 15.30
C SER A 169 3.44 12.65 16.00
N VAL A 170 2.96 11.92 16.98
CA VAL A 170 1.83 12.30 17.83
C VAL A 170 2.19 13.51 18.72
N ALA A 171 3.42 14.01 18.56
CA ALA A 171 3.92 15.18 19.22
C ALA A 171 3.53 16.45 18.45
N ALA A 172 2.36 16.97 18.72
CA ALA A 172 1.97 18.38 18.74
C ALA A 172 0.44 18.49 18.82
N LEU A 173 -0.12 18.05 19.94
CA LEU A 173 -1.38 18.63 20.38
C LEU A 173 -1.05 19.56 21.54
N PRO A 174 -1.23 20.88 21.43
CA PRO A 174 -1.23 21.74 22.57
C PRO A 174 -2.38 21.31 23.48
N LEU A 175 -2.05 21.00 24.71
CA LEU A 175 -3.01 20.91 25.80
C LEU A 175 -3.52 22.32 26.06
N ALA A 176 -4.75 22.58 25.69
CA ALA A 176 -5.55 23.69 26.15
C ALA A 176 -6.73 23.17 26.95
#